data_d6b1cdd3ed3cb8b1fb38b9a021a64284
#
_entry.id   d6b1cdd3ed3cb8b1fb38b9a021a64284
#
_cell.length_a   1.000
_cell.length_b   1.000
_cell.length_c   1.000
_cell.angle_alpha   90.00
_cell.angle_beta   90.00
_cell.angle_gamma   90.00
#
_symmetry.space_group_name_H-M   'P 1'
#
loop_
_entity.id
_entity.type
_entity.pdbx_description
1 polymer ?
#
loop_
_entity_poly.entity_id
_entity_poly.type
_entity_poly.pdbx_seq_one_letter_code
_entity_poly.pdbx_strand_id
1 'polypeptide(L)'
;LRTPFAEDREVIFQLNQRTKSLGRCYVYDSWTARIEISEYALDDNDLPFMETLVHECIHACLPMYEHHGSKFKQACVVCGEHFGLTLSRLASPSVTKEFIANQPRGKYEVVWEDGTATRYKTKRAWVVKDLLAHGGSRVYKLTTGETMRATLIVRD
;
A
#
# COMPACT_ATOMS: atom_id res chain seq x y z
N LEU A 1 2.24 27.18 -5.70
CA LEU A 1 3.22 26.74 -6.68
C LEU A 1 2.57 26.61 -8.06
N ARG A 2 2.65 27.64 -8.87
CA ARG A 2 2.18 27.53 -10.26
C ARG A 2 3.35 27.09 -11.13
N THR A 3 3.28 25.87 -11.65
CA THR A 3 4.13 25.47 -12.76
C THR A 3 3.45 25.92 -14.06
N PRO A 4 4.21 26.16 -15.15
CA PRO A 4 3.61 26.55 -16.43
C PRO A 4 2.72 25.46 -17.05
N PHE A 5 2.60 24.32 -16.41
CA PHE A 5 1.80 23.17 -16.85
C PHE A 5 0.67 22.82 -15.88
N ALA A 6 0.52 23.60 -14.79
CA ALA A 6 -0.50 23.30 -13.80
C ALA A 6 -1.90 23.63 -14.33
N GLU A 7 -2.81 22.70 -14.17
CA GLU A 7 -4.24 22.92 -14.37
C GLU A 7 -4.90 23.20 -13.01
N ASP A 8 -5.74 24.23 -12.94
CA ASP A 8 -6.52 24.56 -11.75
C ASP A 8 -7.72 23.60 -11.68
N ARG A 9 -7.62 22.60 -10.78
CA ARG A 9 -8.70 21.65 -10.52
C ARG A 9 -9.16 21.73 -9.10
N GLU A 10 -10.45 21.57 -8.88
CA GLU A 10 -10.98 21.27 -7.55
C GLU A 10 -10.57 19.85 -7.16
N VAL A 11 -9.95 19.71 -6.00
CA VAL A 11 -9.44 18.42 -5.53
C VAL A 11 -10.22 17.96 -4.31
N ILE A 12 -10.76 16.75 -4.40
CA ILE A 12 -11.42 16.06 -3.29
C ILE A 12 -10.42 15.08 -2.69
N PHE A 13 -10.24 15.13 -1.37
CA PHE A 13 -9.34 14.23 -0.65
C PHE A 13 -10.12 13.17 0.10
N GLN A 14 -9.69 11.91 0.01
CA GLN A 14 -10.26 10.79 0.72
C GLN A 14 -9.18 9.85 1.26
N LEU A 15 -9.48 9.20 2.37
CA LEU A 15 -8.71 8.06 2.86
C LEU A 15 -9.36 6.76 2.38
N ASN A 16 -8.55 5.74 2.18
CA ASN A 16 -9.00 4.38 1.90
C ASN A 16 -8.17 3.35 2.68
N GLN A 17 -8.51 2.09 2.56
CA GLN A 17 -7.82 0.98 3.23
C GLN A 17 -7.09 0.08 2.24
N ARG A 18 -6.56 0.63 1.17
CA ARG A 18 -5.80 -0.12 0.17
C ARG A 18 -4.45 -0.56 0.71
N THR A 19 -4.08 -1.79 0.42
CA THR A 19 -2.84 -2.42 0.88
C THR A 19 -1.78 -2.56 -0.23
N LYS A 20 -2.15 -2.25 -1.47
CA LYS A 20 -1.26 -2.38 -2.64
C LYS A 20 -0.81 -1.05 -3.23
N SER A 21 -1.44 0.05 -2.86
CA SER A 21 -1.05 1.38 -3.31
C SER A 21 -1.18 2.38 -2.18
N LEU A 22 -0.17 3.21 -2.03
CA LEU A 22 -0.14 4.29 -1.03
C LEU A 22 -1.17 5.37 -1.34
N GLY A 23 -1.26 5.75 -2.61
CA GLY A 23 -2.17 6.78 -3.07
C GLY A 23 -2.59 6.58 -4.51
N ARG A 24 -3.62 7.31 -4.90
CA ARG A 24 -4.12 7.40 -6.27
C ARG A 24 -4.70 8.79 -6.53
N CYS A 25 -4.50 9.26 -7.76
CA CYS A 25 -5.16 10.44 -8.29
C CYS A 25 -6.09 10.04 -9.42
N TYR A 26 -7.37 10.41 -9.30
CA TYR A 26 -8.38 10.27 -10.36
C TYR A 26 -8.65 11.65 -10.94
N VAL A 27 -8.30 11.86 -12.18
CA VAL A 27 -8.63 13.08 -12.92
C VAL A 27 -9.89 12.82 -13.73
N TYR A 28 -11.00 13.46 -13.34
CA TYR A 28 -12.28 13.26 -13.99
C TYR A 28 -12.42 14.09 -15.27
N ASP A 29 -11.96 15.35 -15.18
CA ASP A 29 -12.02 16.31 -16.27
C ASP A 29 -11.00 17.44 -16.02
N SER A 30 -11.09 18.54 -16.77
CA SER A 30 -10.21 19.70 -16.60
C SER A 30 -10.44 20.46 -15.29
N TRP A 31 -11.52 20.17 -14.54
CA TRP A 31 -11.96 20.95 -13.38
C TRP A 31 -11.91 20.18 -12.07
N THR A 32 -11.96 18.86 -12.11
CA THR A 32 -12.12 18.05 -10.90
C THR A 32 -11.13 16.87 -10.87
N ALA A 33 -10.56 16.64 -9.70
CA ALA A 33 -9.75 15.48 -9.40
C ALA A 33 -10.08 14.96 -7.99
N ARG A 34 -9.84 13.67 -7.77
CA ARG A 34 -9.91 13.04 -6.45
C ARG A 34 -8.59 12.40 -6.12
N ILE A 35 -8.06 12.72 -4.95
CA ILE A 35 -6.88 12.09 -4.39
C ILE A 35 -7.32 11.16 -3.26
N GLU A 36 -6.96 9.90 -3.38
CA GLU A 36 -7.14 8.91 -2.32
C GLU A 36 -5.77 8.52 -1.76
N ILE A 37 -5.66 8.50 -0.44
CA ILE A 37 -4.46 8.05 0.26
C ILE A 37 -4.85 6.91 1.18
N SER A 38 -4.05 5.84 1.18
CA SER A 38 -4.25 4.74 2.09
C SER A 38 -4.02 5.20 3.54
N GLU A 39 -4.91 4.83 4.45
CA GLU A 39 -4.73 5.13 5.88
C GLU A 39 -3.47 4.47 6.45
N TYR A 40 -2.95 3.42 5.82
CA TYR A 40 -1.68 2.78 6.21
C TYR A 40 -0.43 3.59 5.83
N ALA A 41 -0.59 4.68 5.08
CA ALA A 41 0.45 5.69 4.88
C ALA A 41 0.50 6.73 6.01
N LEU A 42 -0.46 6.71 6.92
CA LEU A 42 -0.49 7.56 8.09
C LEU A 42 0.26 6.88 9.24
N ASP A 43 1.23 7.56 9.81
CA ASP A 43 1.93 7.14 11.02
C ASP A 43 2.43 8.36 11.82
N ASP A 44 3.16 8.12 12.92
CA ASP A 44 3.72 9.20 13.75
C ASP A 44 4.81 10.01 13.02
N ASN A 45 5.40 9.42 11.98
CA ASN A 45 6.32 10.10 11.07
C ASN A 45 5.56 10.50 9.80
N ASP A 46 5.25 11.77 9.64
CA ASP A 46 4.46 12.29 8.53
C ASP A 46 5.06 12.09 7.12
N LEU A 47 6.28 11.55 7.03
CA LEU A 47 6.99 11.39 5.75
C LEU A 47 6.24 10.53 4.72
N PRO A 48 5.72 9.34 5.06
CA PRO A 48 4.95 8.53 4.10
C PRO A 48 3.74 9.27 3.54
N PHE A 49 3.00 9.92 4.42
CA PHE A 49 1.83 10.71 4.06
C PHE A 49 2.21 11.90 3.16
N MET A 50 3.19 12.70 3.56
CA MET A 50 3.61 13.89 2.82
C MET A 50 4.17 13.54 1.45
N GLU A 51 5.02 12.52 1.35
CA GLU A 51 5.59 12.07 0.08
C GLU A 51 4.48 11.61 -0.87
N THR A 52 3.54 10.81 -0.38
CA THR A 52 2.41 10.32 -1.16
C THR A 52 1.46 11.45 -1.56
N LEU A 53 1.11 12.32 -0.62
CA LEU A 53 0.21 13.45 -0.88
C LEU A 53 0.76 14.36 -1.98
N VAL A 54 2.02 14.76 -1.88
CA VAL A 54 2.64 15.66 -2.87
C VAL A 54 2.74 14.96 -4.24
N HIS A 55 3.09 13.67 -4.28
CA HIS A 55 3.09 12.88 -5.51
C HIS A 55 1.73 12.91 -6.22
N GLU A 56 0.65 12.65 -5.48
CA GLU A 56 -0.70 12.65 -6.06
C GLU A 56 -1.19 14.06 -6.41
N CYS A 57 -0.81 15.07 -5.65
CA CYS A 57 -1.09 16.47 -5.99
C CYS A 57 -0.42 16.89 -7.31
N ILE A 58 0.77 16.41 -7.59
CA ILE A 58 1.44 16.64 -8.88
C ILE A 58 0.59 16.08 -10.01
N HIS A 59 0.06 14.85 -9.87
CA HIS A 59 -0.85 14.29 -10.88
C HIS A 59 -2.10 15.15 -11.08
N ALA A 60 -2.68 15.69 -10.01
CA ALA A 60 -3.85 16.55 -10.08
C ALA A 60 -3.59 17.89 -10.78
N CYS A 61 -2.34 18.33 -10.84
CA CYS A 61 -1.93 19.58 -11.48
C CYS A 61 -1.47 19.43 -12.94
N LEU A 62 -1.41 18.20 -13.44
CA LEU A 62 -0.91 17.91 -14.80
C LEU A 62 -2.04 17.39 -15.70
N PRO A 63 -1.87 17.48 -17.03
CA PRO A 63 -2.79 16.84 -17.95
C PRO A 63 -2.93 15.33 -17.68
N MET A 64 -4.13 14.80 -17.86
CA MET A 64 -4.47 13.40 -17.57
C MET A 64 -3.56 12.39 -18.28
N TYR A 65 -3.10 12.72 -19.48
CA TYR A 65 -2.23 11.86 -20.31
C TYR A 65 -0.75 11.88 -19.92
N GLU A 66 -0.34 12.79 -19.01
CA GLU A 66 1.07 12.94 -18.65
C GLU A 66 1.62 11.74 -17.87
N HIS A 67 0.81 11.13 -17.00
CA HIS A 67 1.24 10.04 -16.11
C HIS A 67 2.54 10.38 -15.37
N HIS A 68 3.61 9.63 -15.60
CA HIS A 68 4.94 9.87 -15.04
C HIS A 68 5.94 10.36 -16.10
N GLY A 69 5.48 11.17 -17.04
CA GLY A 69 6.29 11.72 -18.12
C GLY A 69 7.26 12.82 -17.68
N SER A 70 7.78 13.58 -18.65
CA SER A 70 8.80 14.60 -18.38
C SER A 70 8.31 15.74 -17.50
N LYS A 71 7.07 16.19 -17.67
CA LYS A 71 6.45 17.23 -16.83
C LYS A 71 6.30 16.78 -15.39
N PHE A 72 5.89 15.53 -15.19
CA PHE A 72 5.81 14.94 -13.85
C PHE A 72 7.19 14.91 -13.18
N LYS A 73 8.22 14.46 -13.89
CA LYS A 73 9.59 14.40 -13.36
C LYS A 73 10.12 15.78 -12.98
N GLN A 74 9.87 16.81 -13.82
CA GLN A 74 10.24 18.19 -13.51
C GLN A 74 9.51 18.71 -12.27
N ALA A 75 8.21 18.45 -12.15
CA ALA A 75 7.43 18.83 -10.98
C ALA A 75 7.91 18.13 -9.71
N CYS A 76 8.32 16.86 -9.79
CA CYS A 76 8.93 16.14 -8.68
C CYS A 76 10.20 16.83 -8.16
N VAL A 77 11.06 17.30 -9.04
CA VAL A 77 12.28 18.03 -8.66
C VAL A 77 11.91 19.32 -7.94
N VAL A 78 11.05 20.14 -8.54
CA VAL A 78 10.65 21.45 -7.98
C VAL A 78 9.95 21.28 -6.63
N CYS A 79 8.97 20.39 -6.54
CA CYS A 79 8.23 20.14 -5.30
C CYS A 79 9.10 19.46 -4.24
N GLY A 80 9.97 18.55 -4.65
CA GLY A 80 10.91 17.88 -3.73
C GLY A 80 11.86 18.88 -3.07
N GLU A 81 12.41 19.80 -3.82
CA GLU A 81 13.27 20.88 -3.29
C GLU A 81 12.48 21.80 -2.36
N HIS A 82 11.26 22.17 -2.76
CA HIS A 82 10.43 23.10 -1.99
C HIS A 82 10.01 22.50 -0.63
N PHE A 83 9.62 21.24 -0.58
CA PHE A 83 9.12 20.58 0.63
C PHE A 83 10.18 19.74 1.37
N GLY A 84 11.41 19.66 0.86
CA GLY A 84 12.44 18.82 1.44
C GLY A 84 12.15 17.32 1.32
N LEU A 85 11.52 16.90 0.21
CA LEU A 85 11.11 15.52 -0.06
C LEU A 85 11.89 14.95 -1.24
N THR A 86 12.07 13.63 -1.22
CA THR A 86 12.57 12.89 -2.39
C THR A 86 11.38 12.28 -3.14
N LEU A 87 10.98 12.92 -4.22
CA LEU A 87 9.84 12.53 -5.02
C LEU A 87 10.28 11.85 -6.31
N SER A 88 9.64 10.74 -6.65
CA SER A 88 9.88 10.01 -7.89
C SER A 88 8.62 9.24 -8.29
N ARG A 89 8.71 8.50 -9.39
CA ARG A 89 7.63 7.61 -9.83
C ARG A 89 7.23 6.58 -8.77
N LEU A 90 8.19 6.08 -8.00
CA LEU A 90 7.97 5.07 -6.95
C LEU A 90 8.20 5.69 -5.58
N ALA A 91 7.47 5.20 -4.58
CA ALA A 91 7.74 5.52 -3.19
C ALA A 91 9.17 5.10 -2.79
N SER A 92 9.79 5.86 -1.89
CA SER A 92 11.10 5.51 -1.35
C SER A 92 11.04 4.17 -0.59
N PRO A 93 12.15 3.42 -0.48
CA PRO A 93 12.17 2.14 0.24
C PRO A 93 11.73 2.26 1.71
N SER A 94 12.08 3.34 2.39
CA SER A 94 11.66 3.60 3.77
C SER A 94 10.15 3.79 3.89
N VAL A 95 9.54 4.58 3.00
CA VAL A 95 8.09 4.79 2.94
C VAL A 95 7.36 3.48 2.66
N THR A 96 7.84 2.69 1.72
CA THR A 96 7.26 1.38 1.39
C THR A 96 7.31 0.43 2.59
N LYS A 97 8.43 0.39 3.31
CA LYS A 97 8.58 -0.44 4.50
C LYS A 97 7.60 -0.05 5.61
N GLU A 98 7.46 1.24 5.89
CA GLU A 98 6.51 1.76 6.88
C GLU A 98 5.06 1.48 6.48
N PHE A 99 4.72 1.68 5.21
CA PHE A 99 3.40 1.37 4.67
C PHE A 99 3.01 -0.10 4.87
N ILE A 100 3.94 -1.03 4.62
CA ILE A 100 3.72 -2.47 4.85
C ILE A 100 3.57 -2.76 6.34
N ALA A 101 4.40 -2.16 7.19
CA ALA A 101 4.38 -2.36 8.63
C ALA A 101 3.07 -1.86 9.29
N ASN A 102 2.48 -0.79 8.76
CA ASN A 102 1.23 -0.20 9.25
C ASN A 102 -0.03 -1.00 8.87
N GLN A 103 0.09 -1.93 7.91
CA GLN A 103 -1.05 -2.72 7.48
C GLN A 103 -1.48 -3.72 8.56
N PRO A 104 -2.80 -4.02 8.65
CA PRO A 104 -3.27 -5.00 9.61
C PRO A 104 -2.64 -6.36 9.33
N ARG A 105 -2.18 -7.00 10.39
CA ARG A 105 -1.69 -8.38 10.31
C ARG A 105 -2.83 -9.32 9.95
N GLY A 106 -2.50 -10.42 9.28
CA GLY A 106 -3.49 -11.39 8.88
C GLY A 106 -4.25 -11.99 10.08
N LYS A 107 -5.56 -12.18 9.92
CA LYS A 107 -6.44 -12.76 10.95
C LYS A 107 -6.14 -14.23 11.21
N TYR A 108 -5.75 -14.98 10.19
CA TYR A 108 -5.52 -16.41 10.25
C TYR A 108 -4.02 -16.70 10.36
N GLU A 109 -3.57 -17.22 11.49
CA GLU A 109 -2.19 -17.60 11.71
C GLU A 109 -2.06 -19.12 11.68
N VAL A 110 -1.20 -19.64 10.81
CA VAL A 110 -0.85 -21.06 10.76
C VAL A 110 0.51 -21.22 11.44
N VAL A 111 0.53 -21.95 12.54
CA VAL A 111 1.73 -22.23 13.32
C VAL A 111 2.12 -23.69 13.11
N TRP A 112 3.34 -23.91 12.66
CA TRP A 112 3.93 -25.24 12.46
C TRP A 112 4.66 -25.70 13.74
N GLU A 113 4.73 -27.01 13.95
CA GLU A 113 5.37 -27.57 15.15
C GLU A 113 6.85 -27.23 15.30
N ASP A 114 7.54 -26.83 14.22
CA ASP A 114 8.92 -26.35 14.24
C ASP A 114 9.05 -24.88 14.71
N GLY A 115 7.95 -24.24 15.06
CA GLY A 115 7.89 -22.85 15.49
C GLY A 115 7.73 -21.81 14.38
N THR A 116 7.78 -22.22 13.11
CA THR A 116 7.51 -21.29 12.01
C THR A 116 6.02 -20.96 11.97
N ALA A 117 5.70 -19.73 11.59
CA ALA A 117 4.31 -19.25 11.50
C ALA A 117 4.12 -18.34 10.28
N THR A 118 2.96 -18.44 9.68
CA THR A 118 2.57 -17.58 8.55
C THR A 118 1.16 -17.04 8.80
N ARG A 119 0.95 -15.75 8.52
CA ARG A 119 -0.36 -15.10 8.65
C ARG A 119 -1.01 -14.87 7.30
N TYR A 120 -2.30 -15.13 7.23
CA TYR A 120 -3.13 -14.95 6.05
C TYR A 120 -4.28 -14.01 6.35
N LYS A 121 -4.56 -13.08 5.45
CA LYS A 121 -5.66 -12.10 5.61
C LYS A 121 -7.03 -12.73 5.34
N THR A 122 -7.08 -13.77 4.53
CA THR A 122 -8.33 -14.41 4.10
C THR A 122 -8.28 -15.92 4.24
N LYS A 123 -9.46 -16.54 4.18
CA LYS A 123 -9.60 -18.00 4.16
C LYS A 123 -9.22 -18.67 2.83
N ARG A 124 -8.75 -17.90 1.83
CA ARG A 124 -8.50 -18.41 0.48
C ARG A 124 -7.28 -19.31 0.37
N ALA A 125 -6.28 -19.14 1.24
CA ALA A 125 -5.13 -20.02 1.27
C ALA A 125 -5.57 -21.47 1.54
N TRP A 126 -5.06 -22.43 0.75
CA TRP A 126 -5.48 -23.82 0.86
C TRP A 126 -5.27 -24.40 2.26
N VAL A 127 -4.15 -24.08 2.91
CA VAL A 127 -3.84 -24.55 4.25
C VAL A 127 -4.83 -24.04 5.30
N VAL A 128 -5.28 -22.79 5.17
CA VAL A 128 -6.30 -22.22 6.08
C VAL A 128 -7.64 -22.91 5.87
N LYS A 129 -8.05 -23.11 4.62
CA LYS A 129 -9.28 -23.86 4.30
C LYS A 129 -9.24 -25.28 4.84
N ASP A 130 -8.14 -25.96 4.63
CA ASP A 130 -7.97 -27.35 5.05
C ASP A 130 -7.99 -27.48 6.58
N LEU A 131 -7.29 -26.58 7.30
CA LEU A 131 -7.31 -26.56 8.76
C LEU A 131 -8.68 -26.23 9.32
N LEU A 132 -9.41 -25.28 8.74
CA LEU A 132 -10.79 -24.99 9.13
C LEU A 132 -11.72 -26.21 8.96
N ALA A 133 -11.54 -26.96 7.88
CA ALA A 133 -12.30 -28.16 7.60
C ALA A 133 -11.97 -29.33 8.56
N HIS A 134 -10.82 -29.30 9.23
CA HIS A 134 -10.31 -30.36 10.12
C HIS A 134 -10.17 -29.94 11.59
N GLY A 135 -10.96 -28.99 12.03
CA GLY A 135 -10.99 -28.56 13.44
C GLY A 135 -9.80 -27.70 13.88
N GLY A 136 -9.05 -27.14 12.95
CA GLY A 136 -7.99 -26.17 13.24
C GLY A 136 -6.60 -26.77 13.51
N SER A 137 -6.43 -28.09 13.42
CA SER A 137 -5.13 -28.76 13.59
C SER A 137 -5.05 -30.01 12.73
N ARG A 138 -3.95 -30.20 12.05
CA ARG A 138 -3.73 -31.35 11.19
C ARG A 138 -2.24 -31.62 10.97
N VAL A 139 -1.88 -32.90 10.77
CA VAL A 139 -0.55 -33.30 10.36
C VAL A 139 -0.47 -33.37 8.83
N TYR A 140 0.53 -32.72 8.26
CA TYR A 140 0.80 -32.71 6.83
C TYR A 140 2.09 -33.45 6.50
N LYS A 141 2.07 -34.12 5.36
CA LYS A 141 3.27 -34.73 4.79
C LYS A 141 3.97 -33.70 3.90
N LEU A 142 5.22 -33.40 4.21
CA LEU A 142 6.04 -32.47 3.44
C LEU A 142 6.63 -33.13 2.19
N THR A 143 7.15 -32.32 1.27
CA THR A 143 7.84 -32.80 0.06
C THR A 143 9.06 -33.66 0.37
N THR A 144 9.68 -33.50 1.54
CA THR A 144 10.79 -34.28 2.07
C THR A 144 10.37 -35.69 2.54
N GLY A 145 9.07 -35.99 2.62
CA GLY A 145 8.51 -37.20 3.20
C GLY A 145 8.31 -37.16 4.73
N GLU A 146 8.81 -36.13 5.40
CA GLU A 146 8.56 -35.87 6.82
C GLU A 146 7.12 -35.42 7.05
N THR A 147 6.62 -35.60 8.27
CA THR A 147 5.31 -35.12 8.70
C THR A 147 5.47 -33.97 9.68
N MET A 148 4.56 -32.99 9.61
CA MET A 148 4.58 -31.85 10.50
C MET A 148 3.16 -31.41 10.82
N ARG A 149 2.88 -31.13 12.08
CA ARG A 149 1.58 -30.61 12.51
C ARG A 149 1.51 -29.09 12.29
N ALA A 150 0.38 -28.65 11.77
CA ALA A 150 0.01 -27.24 11.68
C ALA A 150 -1.23 -26.98 12.55
N THR A 151 -1.25 -25.86 13.21
CA THR A 151 -2.38 -25.38 14.04
C THR A 151 -2.82 -24.00 13.57
N LEU A 152 -4.12 -23.83 13.41
CA LEU A 152 -4.71 -22.54 13.03
C LEU A 152 -5.10 -21.74 14.27
N ILE A 153 -4.64 -20.51 14.33
CA ILE A 153 -5.06 -19.53 15.32
C ILE A 153 -5.83 -18.44 14.57
N VAL A 154 -7.07 -18.20 14.96
CA VAL A 154 -7.91 -17.13 14.42
C VAL A 154 -7.84 -15.95 15.40
N ARG A 155 -7.32 -14.81 14.92
CA ARG A 155 -7.15 -13.59 15.72
C ARG A 155 -8.15 -12.54 15.29
N ASP A 156 -8.66 -11.80 16.23
CA ASP A 156 -9.52 -10.63 15.96
C ASP A 156 -8.74 -9.41 15.52
#